data_9a2b73332139932c85cb7f909d8b5d51
#
_entry.id   9a2b73332139932c85cb7f909d8b5d51
#
_cell.length_a   1.000
_cell.length_b   1.000
_cell.length_c   1.000
_cell.angle_alpha   90.00
_cell.angle_beta   90.00
_cell.angle_gamma   90.00
#
_symmetry.space_group_name_H-M   'P 1'
#
loop_
_entity.id
_entity.type
_entity.pdbx_description
1 polymer ?
#
loop_
_entity_poly.entity_id
_entity_poly.type
_entity_poly.pdbx_seq_one_letter_code
_entity_poly.pdbx_strand_id
1 'polypeptide(L)'
;MFRKPVKATEIEIDGTAYAVRYYELTTLRGGRRFSCEVLLGAADRIILDDDSMSSLESKVSRLAPATVYSRLLAARPSIVAA
;
A
#
# COMPACT_ATOMS: atom_id res chain seq x y z
N MET A 1 -11.96 16.95 4.99
CA MET A 1 -10.67 16.45 4.46
C MET A 1 -10.84 16.01 3.02
N PHE A 2 -10.03 16.54 2.13
CA PHE A 2 -10.09 16.16 0.73
C PHE A 2 -9.04 15.15 0.42
N ARG A 3 -9.38 14.24 -0.45
CA ARG A 3 -8.46 13.24 -0.98
C ARG A 3 -8.40 13.41 -2.49
N LYS A 4 -7.23 13.77 -3.00
CA LYS A 4 -7.06 14.05 -4.41
C LYS A 4 -6.12 13.02 -5.03
N PRO A 5 -6.54 12.29 -6.05
CA PRO A 5 -5.63 11.34 -6.73
C PRO A 5 -4.50 12.11 -7.40
N VAL A 6 -3.27 11.64 -7.21
CA VAL A 6 -2.11 12.28 -7.82
C VAL A 6 -1.31 11.34 -8.72
N LYS A 7 -1.43 10.02 -8.51
CA LYS A 7 -0.64 9.07 -9.28
C LYS A 7 -1.25 7.68 -9.17
N ALA A 8 -1.21 6.93 -10.24
CA ALA A 8 -1.58 5.52 -10.22
C ALA A 8 -0.47 4.74 -10.91
N THR A 9 -0.04 3.65 -10.33
CA THR A 9 1.02 2.82 -10.87
C THR A 9 0.80 1.37 -10.45
N GLU A 10 1.78 0.53 -10.69
CA GLU A 10 1.76 -0.85 -10.26
C GLU A 10 3.07 -1.19 -9.59
N ILE A 11 3.03 -2.16 -8.68
CA ILE A 11 4.24 -2.71 -8.09
C ILE A 11 4.19 -4.22 -8.33
N GLU A 12 5.31 -4.78 -8.76
CA GLU A 12 5.39 -6.21 -8.96
C GLU A 12 6.05 -6.82 -7.76
N ILE A 13 5.39 -7.79 -7.17
CA ILE A 13 5.91 -8.48 -6.00
C ILE A 13 5.77 -9.97 -6.28
N ASP A 14 6.91 -10.64 -6.32
CA ASP A 14 6.98 -12.09 -6.54
C ASP A 14 6.21 -12.52 -7.79
N GLY A 15 6.36 -11.79 -8.86
CA GLY A 15 5.75 -12.10 -10.14
C GLY A 15 4.31 -11.67 -10.31
N THR A 16 3.71 -11.05 -9.31
CA THR A 16 2.34 -10.55 -9.39
C THR A 16 2.33 -9.03 -9.36
N ALA A 17 1.59 -8.40 -10.26
CA ALA A 17 1.47 -6.96 -10.29
C ALA A 17 0.27 -6.51 -9.45
N TYR A 18 0.49 -5.53 -8.59
CA TYR A 18 -0.55 -4.97 -7.74
C TYR A 18 -0.72 -3.49 -8.06
N ALA A 19 -1.94 -3.04 -8.17
CA ALA A 19 -2.23 -1.63 -8.42
C ALA A 19 -1.92 -0.80 -7.17
N VAL A 20 -1.29 0.36 -7.38
CA VAL A 20 -0.97 1.29 -6.30
C VAL A 20 -1.53 2.64 -6.68
N ARG A 21 -2.31 3.23 -5.79
CA ARG A 21 -2.89 4.55 -5.99
C ARG A 21 -2.38 5.50 -4.94
N TYR A 22 -1.95 6.67 -5.37
CA TYR A 22 -1.42 7.69 -4.48
C TYR A 22 -2.37 8.88 -4.44
N TYR A 23 -2.55 9.44 -3.26
CA TYR A 23 -3.45 10.56 -3.02
C TYR A 23 -2.76 11.65 -2.22
N GLU A 24 -3.15 12.88 -2.46
CA GLU A 24 -2.76 13.99 -1.62
C GLU A 24 -3.92 14.30 -0.68
N LEU A 25 -3.61 14.49 0.59
CA LEU A 25 -4.60 14.81 1.61
C LEU A 25 -4.32 16.22 2.12
N THR A 26 -5.37 17.01 2.31
CA THR A 26 -5.25 18.33 2.91
C THR A 26 -5.77 18.22 4.34
N THR A 27 -4.94 18.60 5.29
CA THR A 27 -5.34 18.56 6.69
C THR A 27 -6.17 19.79 7.03
N LEU A 28 -6.82 19.77 8.17
CA LEU A 28 -7.63 20.90 8.62
C LEU A 28 -6.84 22.18 8.79
N ARG A 29 -5.54 22.07 9.01
CA ARG A 29 -4.68 23.25 9.17
C ARG A 29 -4.00 23.67 7.87
N GLY A 30 -4.44 23.12 6.75
CA GLY A 30 -3.86 23.44 5.46
C GLY A 30 -2.56 22.73 5.14
N GLY A 31 -2.12 21.82 5.98
CA GLY A 31 -0.93 21.02 5.71
C GLY A 31 -1.22 19.95 4.67
N ARG A 32 -0.17 19.42 4.04
CA ARG A 32 -0.30 18.37 3.04
C ARG A 32 0.28 17.08 3.55
N ARG A 33 -0.43 16.02 3.30
CA ARG A 33 0.06 14.66 3.55
C ARG A 33 -0.25 13.83 2.32
N PHE A 34 0.39 12.69 2.23
CA PHE A 34 0.19 11.79 1.10
C PHE A 34 -0.17 10.42 1.62
N SER A 35 -1.05 9.76 0.89
CA SER A 35 -1.50 8.42 1.23
C SER A 35 -1.43 7.54 0.01
N CYS A 36 -1.30 6.25 0.18
CA CYS A 36 -1.41 5.32 -0.93
C CYS A 36 -2.24 4.11 -0.53
N GLU A 37 -2.82 3.48 -1.55
CA GLU A 37 -3.48 2.20 -1.41
C GLU A 37 -2.77 1.22 -2.32
N VAL A 38 -2.35 0.09 -1.79
CA VAL A 38 -1.87 -1.03 -2.59
C VAL A 38 -2.98 -2.06 -2.58
N LEU A 39 -3.56 -2.34 -3.74
CA LEU A 39 -4.71 -3.22 -3.84
C LEU A 39 -4.24 -4.66 -3.96
N LEU A 40 -4.49 -5.46 -2.94
CA LEU A 40 -4.06 -6.85 -2.88
C LEU A 40 -5.12 -7.82 -3.38
N GLY A 41 -6.37 -7.42 -3.34
CA GLY A 41 -7.48 -8.25 -3.78
C GLY A 41 -8.78 -7.46 -3.70
N ALA A 42 -9.90 -8.12 -3.96
CA ALA A 42 -11.19 -7.44 -4.02
C ALA A 42 -11.57 -6.73 -2.72
N ALA A 43 -11.17 -7.26 -1.60
CA ALA A 43 -11.51 -6.69 -0.30
C ALA A 43 -10.28 -6.49 0.57
N ASP A 44 -9.10 -6.55 0.01
CA ASP A 44 -7.86 -6.44 0.77
C ASP A 44 -6.94 -5.39 0.18
N ARG A 45 -6.45 -4.52 1.03
CA ARG A 45 -5.55 -3.45 0.61
C ARG A 45 -4.65 -3.04 1.75
N ILE A 46 -3.52 -2.44 1.38
CA ILE A 46 -2.60 -1.85 2.34
C ILE A 46 -2.76 -0.34 2.21
N ILE A 47 -2.89 0.36 3.31
CA ILE A 47 -2.92 1.83 3.30
C ILE A 47 -1.72 2.34 4.05
N LEU A 48 -0.94 3.19 3.40
CA LEU A 48 0.24 3.82 3.99
C LEU A 48 0.13 5.32 3.79
N ASP A 49 0.73 6.10 4.68
CA ASP A 49 0.77 7.53 4.52
C ASP A 49 2.12 8.10 4.96
N ASP A 50 2.42 9.29 4.51
CA ASP A 50 3.66 9.98 4.86
C ASP A 50 3.51 11.47 4.54
N ASP A 51 4.49 12.24 4.99
CA ASP A 51 4.52 13.69 4.77
C ASP A 51 4.95 14.06 3.35
N SER A 52 5.65 13.20 2.65
CA SER A 52 6.11 13.48 1.29
C SER A 52 5.93 12.28 0.39
N MET A 53 5.82 12.56 -0.90
CA MET A 53 5.67 11.49 -1.90
C MET A 53 6.91 10.59 -1.97
N SER A 54 8.10 11.16 -1.92
CA SER A 54 9.32 10.34 -2.01
C SER A 54 9.45 9.40 -0.82
N SER A 55 9.14 9.87 0.38
CA SER A 55 9.13 9.01 1.56
C SER A 55 8.07 7.93 1.46
N LEU A 56 6.90 8.30 0.95
CA LEU A 56 5.81 7.35 0.79
C LEU A 56 6.16 6.26 -0.22
N GLU A 57 6.76 6.64 -1.35
CA GLU A 57 7.19 5.67 -2.36
C GLU A 57 8.25 4.72 -1.81
N SER A 58 9.18 5.22 -1.00
CA SER A 58 10.17 4.39 -0.32
C SER A 58 9.50 3.42 0.64
N LYS A 59 8.50 3.91 1.37
CA LYS A 59 7.74 3.09 2.31
C LYS A 59 7.01 1.97 1.58
N VAL A 60 6.39 2.27 0.46
CA VAL A 60 5.68 1.27 -0.36
C VAL A 60 6.67 0.21 -0.83
N SER A 61 7.82 0.61 -1.37
CA SER A 61 8.81 -0.33 -1.87
C SER A 61 9.32 -1.29 -0.79
N ARG A 62 9.38 -0.80 0.45
CA ARG A 62 9.91 -1.59 1.55
C ARG A 62 8.84 -2.42 2.24
N LEU A 63 7.67 -1.82 2.49
CA LEU A 63 6.64 -2.44 3.32
C LEU A 63 5.64 -3.29 2.54
N ALA A 64 5.35 -2.94 1.29
CA ALA A 64 4.37 -3.70 0.51
C ALA A 64 4.80 -5.15 0.29
N PRO A 65 6.05 -5.43 -0.13
CA PRO A 65 6.47 -6.82 -0.28
C PRO A 65 6.40 -7.61 1.02
N ALA A 66 6.80 -7.00 2.12
CA ALA A 66 6.75 -7.66 3.42
C ALA A 66 5.32 -7.99 3.85
N THR A 67 4.39 -7.05 3.59
CA THR A 67 2.99 -7.26 3.94
C THR A 67 2.35 -8.34 3.06
N VAL A 68 2.64 -8.32 1.76
CA VAL A 68 2.14 -9.35 0.84
C VAL A 68 2.64 -10.73 1.28
N TYR A 69 3.92 -10.83 1.59
CA TYR A 69 4.50 -12.08 2.05
C TYR A 69 3.83 -12.56 3.33
N SER A 70 3.60 -11.65 4.26
CA SER A 70 2.92 -11.97 5.51
C SER A 70 1.51 -12.49 5.28
N ARG A 71 0.77 -11.88 4.33
CA ARG A 71 -0.57 -12.32 4.01
C ARG A 71 -0.59 -13.69 3.34
N LEU A 72 0.39 -13.96 2.50
CA LEU A 72 0.50 -15.29 1.86
C LEU A 72 0.77 -16.37 2.90
N LEU A 73 1.61 -16.08 3.88
CA LEU A 73 1.86 -17.01 4.96
C LEU A 73 0.62 -17.26 5.80
N ALA A 74 -0.14 -16.21 6.07
CA ALA A 74 -1.36 -16.32 6.87
C ALA A 74 -2.46 -17.09 6.13
N ALA A 75 -2.49 -16.99 4.80
CA ALA A 75 -3.48 -17.69 3.99
C ALA A 75 -3.12 -19.14 3.73
N ARG A 76 -1.88 -19.54 4.04
CA ARG A 76 -1.51 -20.92 3.87
C ARG A 76 -2.30 -21.77 4.82
N PRO A 77 -2.91 -22.84 4.36
CA PRO A 77 -3.52 -23.77 5.25
C PRO A 77 -2.39 -24.26 6.13
N SER A 78 -2.61 -24.12 7.38
CA SER A 78 -1.72 -24.61 8.32
C SER A 78 -1.69 -26.08 8.20
N ILE A 79 -0.81 -26.55 7.49
CA ILE A 79 -0.65 -27.89 7.48
C ILE A 79 0.18 -28.18 8.59
N VAL A 80 -0.28 -28.03 9.59
CA VAL A 80 0.39 -28.47 10.60
C VAL A 80 0.46 -29.82 10.53
N ALA A 81 1.21 -30.20 9.90
CA ALA A 81 1.39 -31.31 10.12
C ALA A 81 1.56 -31.94 11.18
N ALA A 82 1.11 -31.75 11.54
CA ALA A 82 1.31 -32.44 12.58
C ALA A 82 1.83 -33.58 12.52
#